data_64264ce7b5332fde5c610d569b505f73
#
_entry.id   64264ce7b5332fde5c610d569b505f73
#
_cell.length_a   1.000
_cell.length_b   1.000
_cell.length_c   1.000
_cell.angle_alpha   90.00
_cell.angle_beta   90.00
_cell.angle_gamma   90.00
#
_symmetry.space_group_name_H-M   'P 1'
#
loop_
_entity.id
_entity.type
_entity.pdbx_description
1 polymer ?
#
loop_
_entity_poly.entity_id
_entity_poly.type
_entity_poly.pdbx_seq_one_letter_code
_entity_poly.pdbx_strand_id
1 'polypeptide(L)'
;MKVMKQHICLISIGSNTNRDVNIKLAQKELSIHFQDIYFGKEQDTIPIGMSNPAHFTNQLAKCSTTLSIDEVKNIFKKIESQAGRLPADKIDGIIKLDIDLLTYDDKVLKEDDMNKHFIIEGLKEFGL
;
A
#
# COMPACT_ATOMS: atom_id res chain seq x y z
N MET A 1 28.97 -6.90 17.95
CA MET A 1 28.06 -6.06 17.15
C MET A 1 26.65 -6.66 17.14
N LYS A 2 25.65 -5.86 17.42
CA LYS A 2 24.28 -6.34 17.44
C LYS A 2 23.67 -6.23 16.05
N VAL A 3 23.23 -7.37 15.50
CA VAL A 3 22.58 -7.41 14.18
C VAL A 3 21.08 -7.25 14.36
N MET A 4 20.47 -6.28 13.69
CA MET A 4 19.03 -6.09 13.73
C MET A 4 18.34 -7.04 12.75
N LYS A 5 17.26 -7.66 13.22
CA LYS A 5 16.48 -8.59 12.38
C LYS A 5 15.75 -7.82 11.28
N GLN A 6 15.84 -8.33 10.06
CA GLN A 6 15.07 -7.83 8.91
C GLN A 6 13.72 -8.52 8.88
N HIS A 7 12.66 -7.72 8.71
CA HIS A 7 11.28 -8.19 8.57
C HIS A 7 10.84 -7.98 7.12
N ILE A 8 10.14 -8.95 6.56
CA ILE A 8 9.63 -8.88 5.19
C ILE A 8 8.21 -8.36 5.22
N CYS A 9 7.95 -7.29 4.47
CA CYS A 9 6.65 -6.62 4.41
C CYS A 9 6.05 -6.73 3.03
N LEU A 10 4.75 -7.04 2.97
CA LEU A 10 3.94 -6.92 1.77
C LEU A 10 2.99 -5.74 1.95
N ILE A 11 3.00 -4.84 0.99
CA ILE A 11 2.31 -3.54 1.05
C ILE A 11 1.33 -3.42 -0.11
N SER A 12 0.13 -2.89 0.15
CA SER A 12 -0.83 -2.53 -0.87
C SER A 12 -0.95 -1.01 -0.94
N ILE A 13 -0.92 -0.47 -2.16
CA ILE A 13 -1.02 0.97 -2.43
C ILE A 13 -2.23 1.16 -3.34
N GLY A 14 -3.11 2.10 -3.01
CA GLY A 14 -4.30 2.38 -3.80
C GLY A 14 -4.66 3.85 -3.85
N SER A 15 -5.23 4.29 -4.97
CA SER A 15 -5.73 5.65 -5.14
C SER A 15 -6.84 5.66 -6.19
N ASN A 16 -7.90 6.46 -5.96
CA ASN A 16 -8.96 6.69 -6.95
C ASN A 16 -9.09 8.17 -7.33
N THR A 17 -8.16 9.03 -6.90
CA THR A 17 -8.21 10.47 -7.11
C THR A 17 -6.80 10.97 -7.40
N ASN A 18 -6.62 11.70 -8.52
CA ASN A 18 -5.29 12.11 -8.98
C ASN A 18 -4.31 10.93 -8.94
N ARG A 19 -4.74 9.82 -9.49
CA ARG A 19 -4.09 8.51 -9.31
C ARG A 19 -2.59 8.53 -9.63
N ASP A 20 -2.23 9.07 -10.79
CA ASP A 20 -0.83 9.10 -11.22
C ASP A 20 0.06 9.88 -10.25
N VAL A 21 -0.41 11.05 -9.82
CA VAL A 21 0.34 11.92 -8.89
C VAL A 21 0.50 11.23 -7.54
N ASN A 22 -0.61 10.68 -7.01
CA ASN A 22 -0.61 10.09 -5.67
C ASN A 22 0.15 8.77 -5.61
N ILE A 23 0.07 7.94 -6.65
CA ILE A 23 0.85 6.70 -6.71
C ILE A 23 2.35 7.01 -6.81
N LYS A 24 2.73 7.99 -7.62
CA LYS A 24 4.14 8.42 -7.72
C LYS A 24 4.66 8.98 -6.40
N LEU A 25 3.84 9.74 -5.69
CA LEU A 25 4.18 10.23 -4.35
C LEU A 25 4.47 9.06 -3.41
N ALA A 26 3.59 8.06 -3.40
CA ALA A 26 3.78 6.87 -2.57
C ALA A 26 5.07 6.15 -2.92
N GLN A 27 5.35 5.93 -4.20
CA GLN A 27 6.57 5.25 -4.65
C GLN A 27 7.81 6.00 -4.21
N LYS A 28 7.83 7.32 -4.38
CA LYS A 28 8.95 8.17 -4.00
C LYS A 28 9.20 8.11 -2.49
N GLU A 29 8.15 8.33 -1.70
CA GLU A 29 8.27 8.40 -0.23
C GLU A 29 8.58 7.03 0.38
N LEU A 30 7.96 5.97 -0.12
CA LEU A 30 8.26 4.62 0.34
C LEU A 30 9.71 4.23 0.02
N SER A 31 10.23 4.67 -1.13
CA SER A 31 11.63 4.40 -1.50
C SER A 31 12.63 5.13 -0.60
N ILE A 32 12.22 6.26 -0.01
CA ILE A 32 13.06 6.99 0.97
C ILE A 32 13.14 6.20 2.28
N HIS A 33 12.01 5.65 2.73
CA HIS A 33 11.94 4.95 4.02
C HIS A 33 12.36 3.49 3.95
N PHE A 34 12.23 2.84 2.80
CA PHE A 34 12.50 1.42 2.59
C PHE A 34 13.42 1.25 1.39
N GLN A 35 14.73 1.16 1.63
CA GLN A 35 15.75 1.18 0.57
C GLN A 35 15.71 -0.01 -0.38
N ASP A 36 15.22 -1.16 0.09
CA ASP A 36 15.16 -2.38 -0.69
C ASP A 36 13.75 -2.70 -1.19
N ILE A 37 12.91 -1.69 -1.32
CA ILE A 37 11.53 -1.88 -1.76
C ILE A 37 11.48 -2.23 -3.26
N TYR A 38 10.63 -3.20 -3.60
CA TYR A 38 10.32 -3.58 -4.97
C TYR A 38 8.82 -3.34 -5.20
N PHE A 39 8.51 -2.58 -6.26
CA PHE A 39 7.13 -2.29 -6.65
C PHE A 39 6.70 -3.24 -7.75
N GLY A 40 5.52 -3.84 -7.58
CA GLY A 40 4.90 -4.64 -8.61
C GLY A 40 4.22 -3.78 -9.67
N LYS A 41 3.54 -4.43 -10.59
CA LYS A 41 2.82 -3.77 -11.68
C LYS A 41 1.62 -2.99 -11.13
N GLU A 42 1.39 -1.78 -11.65
CA GLU A 42 0.18 -1.01 -11.38
C GLU A 42 -1.00 -1.68 -12.07
N GLN A 43 -2.12 -1.78 -11.35
CA GLN A 43 -3.35 -2.39 -11.85
C GLN A 43 -4.50 -1.39 -11.74
N ASP A 44 -5.32 -1.32 -12.79
CA ASP A 44 -6.54 -0.52 -12.81
C ASP A 44 -7.69 -1.43 -12.35
N THR A 45 -8.40 -1.04 -11.30
CA THR A 45 -9.49 -1.85 -10.76
C THR A 45 -10.78 -1.07 -10.64
N ILE A 46 -11.91 -1.78 -10.77
CA ILE A 46 -13.25 -1.22 -10.63
C ILE A 46 -13.69 -1.45 -9.17
N PRO A 47 -14.15 -0.38 -8.47
CA PRO A 47 -14.59 -0.54 -7.09
C PRO A 47 -15.88 -1.36 -7.00
N ILE A 48 -16.00 -2.14 -5.92
CA ILE A 48 -17.19 -2.93 -5.63
C ILE A 48 -17.83 -2.38 -4.35
N GLY A 49 -19.13 -2.05 -4.42
CA GLY A 49 -19.87 -1.59 -3.25
C GLY A 49 -19.58 -0.17 -2.79
N MET A 50 -18.92 0.64 -3.62
CA MET A 50 -18.66 2.05 -3.33
C MET A 50 -19.64 2.94 -4.06
N SER A 51 -20.02 4.06 -3.42
CA SER A 51 -20.89 5.07 -4.04
C SER A 51 -20.18 5.82 -5.17
N ASN A 52 -18.86 5.99 -5.08
CA ASN A 52 -18.07 6.63 -6.12
C ASN A 52 -17.61 5.58 -7.13
N PRO A 53 -17.99 5.71 -8.44
CA PRO A 53 -17.64 4.73 -9.46
C PRO A 53 -16.22 4.88 -10.03
N ALA A 54 -15.41 5.81 -9.50
CA ALA A 54 -14.07 6.04 -10.01
C ALA A 54 -13.20 4.79 -9.87
N HIS A 55 -12.43 4.51 -10.91
CA HIS A 55 -11.47 3.40 -10.90
C HIS A 55 -10.33 3.67 -9.93
N PHE A 56 -9.80 2.60 -9.37
CA PHE A 56 -8.57 2.65 -8.57
C PHE A 56 -7.36 2.28 -9.41
N THR A 57 -6.23 2.89 -9.09
CA THR A 57 -4.92 2.30 -9.39
C THR A 57 -4.46 1.60 -8.13
N ASN A 58 -4.13 0.32 -8.24
CA ASN A 58 -3.62 -0.49 -7.14
C ASN A 58 -2.26 -1.05 -7.49
N GLN A 59 -1.39 -1.17 -6.49
CA GLN A 59 -0.05 -1.69 -6.68
C GLN A 59 0.40 -2.41 -5.41
N LEU A 60 1.04 -3.55 -5.57
CA LEU A 60 1.71 -4.22 -4.45
C LEU A 60 3.17 -3.81 -4.40
N ALA A 61 3.74 -3.83 -3.21
CA ALA A 61 5.16 -3.65 -3.00
C ALA A 61 5.65 -4.63 -1.95
N LYS A 62 6.90 -5.00 -2.06
CA LYS A 62 7.57 -5.89 -1.11
C LYS A 62 8.86 -5.23 -0.67
N CYS A 63 9.12 -5.23 0.63
CA CYS A 63 10.36 -4.68 1.17
C CYS A 63 10.81 -5.45 2.41
N SER A 64 12.03 -5.17 2.84
CA SER A 64 12.47 -5.59 4.17
C SER A 64 12.77 -4.36 5.01
N THR A 65 12.63 -4.49 6.32
CA THR A 65 12.85 -3.37 7.25
C THR A 65 13.21 -3.90 8.62
N THR A 66 13.91 -3.08 9.39
CA THR A 66 14.15 -3.35 10.81
C THR A 66 13.09 -2.71 11.72
N LEU A 67 12.15 -1.96 11.14
CA LEU A 67 11.12 -1.24 11.88
C LEU A 67 10.04 -2.19 12.40
N SER A 68 9.38 -1.79 13.48
CA SER A 68 8.21 -2.50 14.00
C SER A 68 6.98 -2.26 13.13
N ILE A 69 5.93 -3.07 13.34
CA ILE A 69 4.64 -2.89 12.65
C ILE A 69 4.12 -1.47 12.85
N ASP A 70 4.13 -0.98 14.08
CA ASP A 70 3.60 0.36 14.38
C ASP A 70 4.41 1.46 13.71
N GLU A 71 5.73 1.32 13.68
CA GLU A 71 6.60 2.29 13.00
C GLU A 71 6.32 2.32 11.50
N VAL A 72 6.16 1.14 10.87
CA VAL A 72 5.82 1.02 9.45
C VAL A 72 4.48 1.69 9.17
N LYS A 73 3.46 1.40 9.97
CA LYS A 73 2.12 2.00 9.80
C LYS A 73 2.14 3.51 9.98
N ASN A 74 2.95 4.03 10.89
CA ASN A 74 3.09 5.47 11.08
C ASN A 74 3.69 6.16 9.87
N ILE A 75 4.66 5.53 9.22
CA ILE A 75 5.22 6.02 7.95
C ILE A 75 4.13 6.10 6.88
N PHE A 76 3.31 5.04 6.76
CA PHE A 76 2.22 5.01 5.77
C PHE A 76 1.23 6.15 6.01
N LYS A 77 0.84 6.41 7.25
CA LYS A 77 -0.07 7.51 7.59
C LYS A 77 0.50 8.87 7.23
N LYS A 78 1.80 9.09 7.45
CA LYS A 78 2.45 10.34 7.05
C LYS A 78 2.40 10.54 5.54
N ILE A 79 2.64 9.50 4.76
CA ILE A 79 2.59 9.58 3.31
C ILE A 79 1.17 9.85 2.84
N GLU A 80 0.18 9.19 3.42
CA GLU A 80 -1.25 9.44 3.12
C GLU A 80 -1.61 10.90 3.39
N SER A 81 -1.12 11.47 4.48
CA SER A 81 -1.34 12.88 4.82
C SER A 81 -0.69 13.82 3.81
N GLN A 82 0.49 13.48 3.30
CA GLN A 82 1.16 14.25 2.24
C GLN A 82 0.34 14.29 0.95
N ALA A 83 -0.40 13.22 0.65
CA ALA A 83 -1.33 13.18 -0.48
C ALA A 83 -2.58 14.03 -0.24
N GLY A 84 -2.75 14.56 0.96
CA GLY A 84 -3.91 15.39 1.32
C GLY A 84 -5.13 14.60 1.77
N ARG A 85 -4.96 13.36 2.23
CA ARG A 85 -6.06 12.54 2.72
C ARG A 85 -6.73 13.19 3.93
N LEU A 86 -8.06 13.35 3.84
CA LEU A 86 -8.89 13.95 4.89
C LEU A 86 -9.94 12.95 5.38
N PRO A 87 -10.31 12.99 6.69
CA PRO A 87 -11.36 12.09 7.20
C PRO A 87 -12.69 12.22 6.46
N ALA A 88 -13.05 13.43 6.01
CA ALA A 88 -14.29 13.69 5.28
C ALA A 88 -14.32 13.06 3.88
N ASP A 89 -13.17 12.75 3.28
CA ASP A 89 -13.09 12.17 1.95
C ASP A 89 -13.81 10.82 1.85
N LYS A 90 -13.83 10.05 2.92
CA LYS A 90 -14.49 8.74 2.99
C LYS A 90 -15.98 8.81 2.66
N ILE A 91 -16.65 9.86 3.10
CA ILE A 91 -18.10 10.04 2.88
C ILE A 91 -18.40 10.13 1.38
N ASP A 92 -17.52 10.79 0.63
CA ASP A 92 -17.66 10.98 -0.81
C ASP A 92 -16.99 9.87 -1.63
N GLY A 93 -16.46 8.85 -0.97
CA GLY A 93 -15.74 7.76 -1.64
C GLY A 93 -14.43 8.21 -2.29
N ILE A 94 -13.85 9.31 -1.80
CA ILE A 94 -12.58 9.84 -2.29
C ILE A 94 -11.45 9.19 -1.52
N ILE A 95 -10.57 8.48 -2.23
CA ILE A 95 -9.38 7.87 -1.65
C ILE A 95 -8.17 8.38 -2.41
N LYS A 96 -7.59 9.47 -1.90
CA LYS A 96 -6.41 10.10 -2.52
C LYS A 96 -5.23 9.14 -2.49
N LEU A 97 -5.00 8.51 -1.35
CA LEU A 97 -3.94 7.52 -1.20
C LEU A 97 -4.24 6.64 0.02
N ASP A 98 -4.17 5.34 -0.18
CA ASP A 98 -4.34 4.34 0.87
C ASP A 98 -3.14 3.39 0.80
N ILE A 99 -2.42 3.25 1.90
CA ILE A 99 -1.26 2.37 1.98
C ILE A 99 -1.48 1.43 3.16
N ASP A 100 -1.56 0.13 2.87
CA ASP A 100 -1.84 -0.90 3.86
C ASP A 100 -0.68 -1.88 3.99
N LEU A 101 -0.36 -2.25 5.22
CA LEU A 101 0.54 -3.34 5.51
C LEU A 101 -0.27 -4.63 5.51
N LEU A 102 -0.08 -5.46 4.48
CA LEU A 102 -0.83 -6.72 4.32
C LEU A 102 -0.24 -7.84 5.15
N THR A 103 1.07 -8.01 5.06
CA THR A 103 1.79 -9.02 5.84
C THR A 103 3.07 -8.45 6.41
N TYR A 104 3.47 -8.99 7.56
CA TYR A 104 4.72 -8.66 8.23
C TYR A 104 5.32 -9.99 8.67
N ASP A 105 6.38 -10.42 8.01
CA ASP A 105 6.90 -11.78 8.07
C ASP A 105 5.78 -12.78 7.75
N ASP A 106 5.50 -13.74 8.63
CA ASP A 106 4.44 -14.73 8.44
C ASP A 106 3.08 -14.26 8.95
N LYS A 107 3.02 -13.06 9.54
CA LYS A 107 1.77 -12.54 10.11
C LYS A 107 0.94 -11.86 9.04
N VAL A 108 -0.26 -12.34 8.81
CA VAL A 108 -1.24 -11.73 7.91
C VAL A 108 -2.07 -10.72 8.71
N LEU A 109 -2.01 -9.44 8.30
CA LEU A 109 -2.68 -8.33 9.00
C LEU A 109 -4.00 -7.94 8.34
N LYS A 110 -4.20 -8.29 7.07
CA LYS A 110 -5.37 -7.93 6.26
C LYS A 110 -5.87 -9.15 5.50
N GLU A 111 -6.43 -10.14 6.21
CA GLU A 111 -6.87 -11.41 5.60
C GLU A 111 -7.91 -11.19 4.49
N ASP A 112 -8.89 -10.33 4.72
CA ASP A 112 -9.94 -10.07 3.74
C ASP A 112 -9.39 -9.48 2.44
N ASP A 113 -8.34 -8.64 2.55
CA ASP A 113 -7.71 -8.03 1.39
C ASP A 113 -6.92 -9.04 0.56
N MET A 114 -6.37 -10.09 1.20
CA MET A 114 -5.58 -11.10 0.51
C MET A 114 -6.38 -11.90 -0.52
N ASN A 115 -7.72 -11.86 -0.44
CA ASN A 115 -8.62 -12.53 -1.39
C ASN A 115 -9.00 -11.65 -2.58
N LYS A 116 -8.61 -10.39 -2.60
CA LYS A 116 -8.92 -9.49 -3.71
C LYS A 116 -8.14 -9.88 -4.95
N HIS A 117 -8.80 -9.79 -6.11
CA HIS A 117 -8.21 -10.22 -7.38
C HIS A 117 -6.87 -9.54 -7.68
N PHE A 118 -6.78 -8.22 -7.49
CA PHE A 118 -5.53 -7.51 -7.78
C PHE A 118 -4.39 -7.92 -6.86
N ILE A 119 -4.70 -8.31 -5.62
CA ILE A 119 -3.71 -8.84 -4.68
C ILE A 119 -3.19 -10.20 -5.20
N ILE A 120 -4.11 -11.09 -5.57
CA ILE A 120 -3.75 -12.41 -6.10
C ILE A 120 -2.89 -12.29 -7.35
N GLU A 121 -3.28 -11.42 -8.27
CA GLU A 121 -2.50 -11.19 -9.50
C GLU A 121 -1.13 -10.56 -9.20
N GLY A 122 -1.09 -9.60 -8.27
CA GLY A 122 0.17 -8.97 -7.86
C GLY A 122 1.14 -9.94 -7.19
N LEU A 123 0.62 -10.89 -6.40
CA LEU A 123 1.46 -11.89 -5.74
C LEU A 123 2.19 -12.77 -6.74
N LYS A 124 1.60 -13.05 -7.89
CA LYS A 124 2.23 -13.85 -8.95
C LYS A 124 3.52 -13.20 -9.44
N GLU A 125 3.58 -11.87 -9.50
CA GLU A 125 4.80 -11.14 -9.88
C GLU A 125 5.95 -11.38 -8.91
N PHE A 126 5.63 -11.59 -7.63
CA PHE A 126 6.64 -11.83 -6.59
C PHE A 126 6.97 -13.31 -6.42
N GLY A 127 6.40 -14.20 -7.25
CA GLY A 127 6.61 -15.63 -7.16
C GLY A 127 5.91 -16.30 -5.98
N LEU A 128 4.83 -15.69 -5.51
CA LEU A 128 4.10 -16.17 -4.32
C LEU A 128 2.77 -16.84 -4.67
#